data_f0c1aecf67b13d9ed81431c90da3d790
#
_entry.id   f0c1aecf67b13d9ed81431c90da3d790
#
_cell.length_a   1.000
_cell.length_b   1.000
_cell.length_c   1.000
_cell.angle_alpha   90.00
_cell.angle_beta   90.00
_cell.angle_gamma   90.00
#
_symmetry.space_group_name_H-M   'P 1'
#
loop_
_entity.id
_entity.type
_entity.pdbx_description
1 polymer ?
#
loop_
_entity_poly.entity_id
_entity_poly.type
_entity_poly.pdbx_seq_one_letter_code
_entity_poly.pdbx_strand_id
1 'polypeptide(L)'
;MNVYDFDDTIYDGESSFDLFFYYVKKKPSLLKMLPRVIGAFIKYKNGKISIDEMIKKYVPMIEQNSKGLVDYQNDPTEFWNAHMHKIKHFYKEIQKDDDLVITASPDYHIEEICKRLGIKSFIASEVNQSNGKIETVCLRHNKVKAFFERYPDRKIENFYTDSPKNDKSLIDIAEHAFVVKKNKITRIK
;
A
#
# COMPACT_ATOMS: atom_id res chain seq x y z
N MET A 1 -4.77 19.48 0.16
CA MET A 1 -3.56 18.63 0.16
C MET A 1 -3.61 17.64 -0.97
N ASN A 2 -2.46 17.22 -1.50
CA ASN A 2 -2.40 16.10 -2.45
C ASN A 2 -2.36 14.77 -1.70
N VAL A 3 -3.04 13.77 -2.26
CA VAL A 3 -3.08 12.41 -1.72
C VAL A 3 -2.69 11.43 -2.83
N TYR A 4 -1.85 10.47 -2.49
CA TYR A 4 -1.31 9.49 -3.45
C TYR A 4 -1.56 8.07 -2.93
N ASP A 5 -2.05 7.20 -3.80
CA ASP A 5 -1.81 5.78 -3.64
C ASP A 5 -0.31 5.49 -3.84
N PHE A 6 0.17 4.33 -3.37
CA PHE A 6 1.61 4.04 -3.40
C PHE A 6 1.99 3.04 -4.50
N ASP A 7 1.41 1.85 -4.43
CA ASP A 7 1.73 0.75 -5.33
C ASP A 7 1.23 1.04 -6.75
N ASP A 8 2.03 0.77 -7.77
CA ASP A 8 1.82 1.17 -9.16
C ASP A 8 1.54 2.67 -9.40
N THR A 9 1.48 3.48 -8.34
CA THR A 9 1.33 4.94 -8.40
C THR A 9 2.68 5.63 -8.20
N ILE A 10 3.23 5.69 -6.98
CA ILE A 10 4.57 6.24 -6.68
C ILE A 10 5.66 5.20 -6.96
N TYR A 11 5.41 3.95 -6.60
CA TYR A 11 6.29 2.81 -6.82
C TYR A 11 5.94 2.11 -8.14
N ASP A 12 6.93 1.65 -8.89
CA ASP A 12 6.73 0.91 -10.14
C ASP A 12 6.55 -0.58 -9.83
N GLY A 13 5.29 -1.02 -9.75
CA GLY A 13 4.85 -2.34 -9.33
C GLY A 13 4.21 -2.37 -7.95
N GLU A 14 4.06 -3.56 -7.42
CA GLU A 14 3.41 -3.85 -6.13
C GLU A 14 4.47 -4.09 -5.05
N SER A 15 4.72 -3.12 -4.19
CA SER A 15 5.77 -3.20 -3.16
C SER A 15 5.53 -4.34 -2.17
N SER A 16 4.26 -4.65 -1.87
CA SER A 16 3.89 -5.80 -1.03
C SER A 16 4.25 -7.15 -1.66
N PHE A 17 4.20 -7.29 -3.00
CA PHE A 17 4.67 -8.48 -3.69
C PHE A 17 6.20 -8.58 -3.66
N ASP A 18 6.90 -7.49 -3.91
CA ASP A 18 8.36 -7.46 -3.83
C ASP A 18 8.83 -7.77 -2.40
N LEU A 19 8.13 -7.26 -1.37
CA LEU A 19 8.37 -7.56 0.02
C LEU A 19 8.12 -9.05 0.34
N PHE A 20 7.05 -9.63 -0.21
CA PHE A 20 6.81 -11.06 -0.08
C PHE A 20 7.99 -11.88 -0.64
N PHE A 21 8.49 -11.53 -1.83
CA PHE A 21 9.65 -12.22 -2.43
C PHE A 21 10.95 -11.97 -1.67
N TYR A 22 11.10 -10.80 -1.05
CA TYR A 22 12.21 -10.55 -0.13
C TYR A 22 12.19 -11.54 1.04
N TYR A 23 11.01 -11.78 1.65
CA TYR A 23 10.88 -12.77 2.72
C TYR A 23 10.98 -14.22 2.23
N VAL A 24 10.59 -14.51 1.01
CA VAL A 24 10.81 -15.84 0.40
C VAL A 24 12.30 -16.19 0.35
N LYS A 25 13.17 -15.22 0.09
CA LYS A 25 14.63 -15.46 0.13
C LYS A 25 15.11 -15.84 1.54
N LYS A 26 14.51 -15.25 2.59
CA LYS A 26 14.82 -15.59 4.00
C LYS A 26 14.18 -16.92 4.43
N LYS A 27 12.98 -17.22 3.93
CA LYS A 27 12.19 -18.42 4.28
C LYS A 27 11.52 -19.03 3.03
N PRO A 28 12.21 -19.88 2.26
CA PRO A 28 11.70 -20.43 1.00
C PRO A 28 10.38 -21.20 1.12
N SER A 29 10.05 -21.69 2.31
CA SER A 29 8.76 -22.37 2.56
C SER A 29 7.53 -21.49 2.33
N LEU A 30 7.68 -20.15 2.35
CA LEU A 30 6.62 -19.20 2.04
C LEU A 30 6.09 -19.36 0.60
N LEU A 31 6.89 -19.88 -0.33
CA LEU A 31 6.41 -20.19 -1.70
C LEU A 31 5.19 -21.10 -1.72
N LYS A 32 5.02 -21.96 -0.70
CA LYS A 32 3.82 -22.81 -0.57
C LYS A 32 2.52 -22.02 -0.40
N MET A 33 2.61 -20.75 0.03
CA MET A 33 1.47 -19.86 0.16
C MET A 33 1.06 -19.22 -1.18
N LEU A 34 1.99 -19.08 -2.11
CA LEU A 34 1.80 -18.33 -3.35
C LEU A 34 0.56 -18.78 -4.16
N PRO A 35 0.29 -20.07 -4.39
CA PRO A 35 -0.91 -20.49 -5.11
C PRO A 35 -2.21 -20.09 -4.41
N ARG A 36 -2.21 -20.08 -3.07
CA ARG A 36 -3.38 -19.66 -2.28
C ARG A 36 -3.61 -18.14 -2.37
N VAL A 37 -2.53 -17.35 -2.27
CA VAL A 37 -2.57 -15.88 -2.38
C VAL A 37 -3.01 -15.47 -3.79
N ILE A 38 -2.42 -16.06 -4.84
CA ILE A 38 -2.82 -15.81 -6.23
C ILE A 38 -4.28 -16.21 -6.45
N GLY A 39 -4.67 -17.40 -5.97
CA GLY A 39 -6.05 -17.88 -6.09
C GLY A 39 -7.07 -16.97 -5.40
N ALA A 40 -6.71 -16.39 -4.24
CA ALA A 40 -7.51 -15.40 -3.55
C ALA A 40 -7.69 -14.13 -4.38
N PHE A 41 -6.59 -13.62 -4.91
CA PHE A 41 -6.59 -12.41 -5.73
C PHE A 41 -7.40 -12.58 -7.01
N ILE A 42 -7.30 -13.73 -7.69
CA ILE A 42 -8.12 -14.06 -8.86
C ILE A 42 -9.61 -14.13 -8.50
N LYS A 43 -9.98 -14.79 -7.39
CA LYS A 43 -11.37 -14.85 -6.93
C LYS A 43 -11.92 -13.46 -6.63
N TYR A 44 -11.13 -12.63 -5.98
CA TYR A 44 -11.47 -11.25 -5.68
C TYR A 44 -11.65 -10.41 -6.96
N LYS A 45 -10.70 -10.46 -7.91
CA LYS A 45 -10.82 -9.76 -9.20
C LYS A 45 -12.08 -10.16 -9.98
N ASN A 46 -12.47 -11.43 -9.90
CA ASN A 46 -13.67 -11.98 -10.56
C ASN A 46 -14.96 -11.75 -9.75
N GLY A 47 -14.90 -11.00 -8.64
CA GLY A 47 -16.07 -10.73 -7.79
C GLY A 47 -16.62 -11.96 -7.05
N LYS A 48 -15.88 -13.07 -6.99
CA LYS A 48 -16.30 -14.32 -6.32
C LYS A 48 -16.14 -14.28 -4.79
N ILE A 49 -15.36 -13.36 -4.28
CA ILE A 49 -15.20 -13.08 -2.85
C ILE A 49 -15.12 -11.56 -2.66
N SER A 50 -15.68 -11.07 -1.56
CA SER A 50 -15.54 -9.68 -1.13
C SER A 50 -14.14 -9.42 -0.57
N ILE A 51 -13.79 -8.14 -0.41
CA ILE A 51 -12.55 -7.76 0.25
C ILE A 51 -12.51 -8.20 1.72
N ASP A 52 -13.64 -8.09 2.41
CA ASP A 52 -13.74 -8.46 3.83
C ASP A 52 -13.58 -9.98 4.01
N GLU A 53 -14.16 -10.78 3.11
CA GLU A 53 -13.95 -12.23 3.08
C GLU A 53 -12.49 -12.58 2.78
N MET A 54 -11.83 -11.83 1.88
CA MET A 54 -10.43 -12.01 1.57
C MET A 54 -9.56 -11.71 2.80
N ILE A 55 -9.77 -10.57 3.46
CA ILE A 55 -9.07 -10.19 4.69
C ILE A 55 -9.27 -11.26 5.76
N LYS A 56 -10.53 -11.59 6.09
CA LYS A 56 -10.87 -12.58 7.14
C LYS A 56 -10.21 -13.94 6.91
N LYS A 57 -10.08 -14.37 5.67
CA LYS A 57 -9.56 -15.68 5.32
C LYS A 57 -8.04 -15.74 5.23
N TYR A 58 -7.40 -14.70 4.71
CA TYR A 58 -5.98 -14.77 4.33
C TYR A 58 -5.06 -14.03 5.30
N VAL A 59 -5.54 -13.01 6.02
CA VAL A 59 -4.74 -12.31 7.03
C VAL A 59 -4.21 -13.27 8.11
N PRO A 60 -5.03 -14.16 8.72
CA PRO A 60 -4.51 -15.10 9.71
C PRO A 60 -3.45 -16.06 9.17
N MET A 61 -3.55 -16.43 7.89
CA MET A 61 -2.53 -17.24 7.23
C MET A 61 -1.22 -16.49 7.07
N ILE A 62 -1.28 -15.21 6.70
CA ILE A 62 -0.09 -14.35 6.57
C ILE A 62 0.56 -14.21 7.93
N GLU A 63 -0.19 -13.81 8.96
CA GLU A 63 0.29 -13.64 10.32
C GLU A 63 0.99 -14.90 10.87
N GLN A 64 0.37 -16.07 10.70
CA GLN A 64 0.94 -17.33 11.15
C GLN A 64 2.28 -17.64 10.48
N ASN A 65 2.44 -17.33 9.20
CA ASN A 65 3.63 -17.66 8.44
C ASN A 65 4.74 -16.59 8.55
N SER A 66 4.39 -15.34 8.87
CA SER A 66 5.33 -14.23 9.10
C SER A 66 5.82 -14.12 10.54
N LYS A 67 5.18 -14.83 11.47
CA LYS A 67 5.53 -14.78 12.90
C LYS A 67 7.01 -15.09 13.13
N GLY A 68 7.72 -14.16 13.77
CA GLY A 68 9.15 -14.26 14.08
C GLY A 68 10.07 -14.22 12.85
N LEU A 69 9.54 -13.89 11.65
CA LEU A 69 10.32 -13.76 10.43
C LEU A 69 10.78 -12.33 10.17
N VAL A 70 9.93 -11.36 10.51
CA VAL A 70 10.12 -9.95 10.18
C VAL A 70 11.01 -9.29 11.23
N ASP A 71 12.13 -8.75 10.80
CA ASP A 71 12.93 -7.80 11.58
C ASP A 71 12.45 -6.37 11.23
N TYR A 72 11.53 -5.85 12.04
CA TYR A 72 10.89 -4.56 11.79
C TYR A 72 11.85 -3.37 11.79
N GLN A 73 13.06 -3.52 12.35
CA GLN A 73 14.08 -2.47 12.38
C GLN A 73 14.96 -2.48 11.12
N ASN A 74 15.39 -3.66 10.69
CA ASN A 74 16.38 -3.78 9.62
C ASN A 74 15.78 -4.12 8.26
N ASP A 75 14.74 -4.97 8.21
CA ASP A 75 14.17 -5.43 6.94
C ASP A 75 13.66 -4.30 6.03
N PRO A 76 12.96 -3.26 6.53
CA PRO A 76 12.55 -2.14 5.69
C PRO A 76 13.74 -1.41 5.06
N THR A 77 14.79 -1.18 5.85
CA THR A 77 16.02 -0.52 5.37
C THR A 77 16.71 -1.34 4.29
N GLU A 78 16.90 -2.64 4.51
CA GLU A 78 17.51 -3.54 3.53
C GLU A 78 16.67 -3.64 2.25
N PHE A 79 15.36 -3.80 2.39
CA PHE A 79 14.45 -3.86 1.26
C PHE A 79 14.56 -2.60 0.40
N TRP A 80 14.45 -1.43 1.00
CA TRP A 80 14.45 -0.17 0.26
C TRP A 80 15.83 0.19 -0.30
N ASN A 81 16.94 -0.30 0.26
CA ASN A 81 18.26 -0.17 -0.36
C ASN A 81 18.27 -0.82 -1.76
N ALA A 82 17.60 -1.95 -1.92
CA ALA A 82 17.53 -2.66 -3.19
C ALA A 82 16.45 -2.11 -4.16
N HIS A 83 15.41 -1.44 -3.64
CA HIS A 83 14.21 -1.11 -4.42
C HIS A 83 13.97 0.38 -4.67
N MET A 84 14.84 1.29 -4.19
CA MET A 84 14.72 2.74 -4.44
C MET A 84 14.64 3.12 -5.92
N HIS A 85 15.26 2.34 -6.81
CA HIS A 85 15.25 2.56 -8.24
C HIS A 85 13.85 2.40 -8.87
N LYS A 86 12.89 1.79 -8.16
CA LYS A 86 11.49 1.61 -8.58
C LYS A 86 10.59 2.81 -8.20
N ILE A 87 11.11 3.81 -7.50
CA ILE A 87 10.34 5.05 -7.27
C ILE A 87 10.24 5.83 -8.57
N LYS A 88 9.00 6.07 -9.01
CA LYS A 88 8.72 6.73 -10.28
C LYS A 88 9.16 8.19 -10.28
N HIS A 89 9.75 8.62 -11.38
CA HIS A 89 10.37 9.93 -11.50
C HIS A 89 9.37 11.09 -11.34
N PHE A 90 8.14 10.92 -11.87
CA PHE A 90 7.12 11.96 -11.84
C PHE A 90 6.82 12.43 -10.40
N TYR A 91 6.85 11.52 -9.40
CA TYR A 91 6.54 11.89 -8.03
C TYR A 91 7.55 12.91 -7.48
N LYS A 92 8.83 12.71 -7.77
CA LYS A 92 9.89 13.65 -7.35
C LYS A 92 9.74 15.04 -7.99
N GLU A 93 9.10 15.12 -9.15
CA GLU A 93 8.89 16.39 -9.86
C GLU A 93 7.71 17.20 -9.31
N ILE A 94 6.69 16.52 -8.76
CA ILE A 94 5.45 17.16 -8.29
C ILE A 94 5.24 17.11 -6.79
N GLN A 95 6.14 16.46 -6.04
CA GLN A 95 6.07 16.28 -4.60
C GLN A 95 5.93 17.62 -3.87
N LYS A 96 5.08 17.66 -2.85
CA LYS A 96 4.88 18.80 -1.94
C LYS A 96 5.07 18.39 -0.48
N ASP A 97 5.35 19.36 0.35
CA ASP A 97 5.60 19.18 1.78
C ASP A 97 4.42 18.62 2.57
N ASP A 98 3.19 18.84 2.11
CA ASP A 98 1.94 18.39 2.74
C ASP A 98 1.30 17.19 2.02
N ASP A 99 2.06 16.49 1.18
CA ASP A 99 1.61 15.26 0.53
C ASP A 99 1.28 14.18 1.56
N LEU A 100 0.22 13.43 1.27
CA LEU A 100 -0.20 12.26 2.04
C LEU A 100 -0.16 11.02 1.16
N VAL A 101 0.50 9.96 1.62
CA VAL A 101 0.41 8.64 1.02
C VAL A 101 -0.68 7.82 1.72
N ILE A 102 -1.60 7.20 0.95
CA ILE A 102 -2.61 6.26 1.48
C ILE A 102 -2.50 4.92 0.75
N THR A 103 -2.10 3.86 1.45
CA THR A 103 -1.80 2.57 0.84
C THR A 103 -2.29 1.38 1.66
N ALA A 104 -2.50 0.25 0.99
CA ALA A 104 -2.76 -1.03 1.64
C ALA A 104 -1.48 -1.75 2.11
N SER A 105 -0.31 -1.29 1.73
CA SER A 105 0.98 -1.84 2.17
C SER A 105 1.20 -1.66 3.67
N PRO A 106 2.02 -2.51 4.33
CA PRO A 106 2.26 -2.44 5.77
C PRO A 106 2.93 -1.13 6.21
N ASP A 107 2.52 -0.60 7.36
CA ASP A 107 2.98 0.68 7.91
C ASP A 107 4.50 0.74 8.11
N TYR A 108 5.10 -0.28 8.75
CA TYR A 108 6.55 -0.34 8.98
C TYR A 108 7.37 -0.28 7.68
N HIS A 109 6.81 -0.81 6.60
CA HIS A 109 7.42 -0.82 5.29
C HIS A 109 7.31 0.55 4.61
N ILE A 110 6.14 1.19 4.72
CA ILE A 110 5.86 2.52 4.16
C ILE A 110 6.56 3.62 4.93
N GLU A 111 6.69 3.50 6.24
CA GLU A 111 7.38 4.47 7.09
C GLU A 111 8.81 4.74 6.59
N GLU A 112 9.57 3.68 6.32
CA GLU A 112 10.96 3.81 5.87
C GLU A 112 11.08 4.51 4.51
N ILE A 113 10.21 4.18 3.55
CA ILE A 113 10.26 4.86 2.24
C ILE A 113 9.78 6.30 2.34
N CYS A 114 8.74 6.58 3.11
CA CYS A 114 8.28 7.95 3.36
C CYS A 114 9.41 8.81 3.97
N LYS A 115 10.12 8.27 4.95
CA LYS A 115 11.30 8.94 5.53
C LYS A 115 12.37 9.25 4.48
N ARG A 116 12.69 8.30 3.59
CA ARG A 116 13.69 8.49 2.52
C ARG A 116 13.27 9.51 1.47
N LEU A 117 11.97 9.59 1.19
CA LEU A 117 11.41 10.53 0.21
C LEU A 117 11.09 11.90 0.83
N GLY A 118 11.22 12.06 2.15
CA GLY A 118 10.82 13.29 2.85
C GLY A 118 9.31 13.49 2.97
N ILE A 119 8.51 12.41 2.83
CA ILE A 119 7.07 12.43 3.00
C ILE A 119 6.76 12.43 4.50
N LYS A 120 6.06 13.46 4.97
CA LYS A 120 5.79 13.66 6.40
C LYS A 120 4.56 12.90 6.89
N SER A 121 3.68 12.49 5.99
CA SER A 121 2.38 11.90 6.35
C SER A 121 2.06 10.70 5.48
N PHE A 122 1.65 9.61 6.13
CA PHE A 122 1.11 8.43 5.44
C PHE A 122 0.02 7.76 6.27
N ILE A 123 -0.85 7.02 5.61
CA ILE A 123 -1.85 6.10 6.17
C ILE A 123 -1.64 4.76 5.48
N ALA A 124 -1.41 3.71 6.25
CA ALA A 124 -1.06 2.38 5.75
C ALA A 124 -1.81 1.30 6.53
N SER A 125 -1.67 0.04 6.12
CA SER A 125 -2.18 -1.08 6.94
C SER A 125 -1.31 -1.24 8.18
N GLU A 126 -1.92 -1.25 9.35
CA GLU A 126 -1.22 -1.25 10.64
C GLU A 126 -0.84 -2.67 11.06
N VAL A 127 0.43 -2.84 11.40
CA VAL A 127 0.98 -4.10 11.90
C VAL A 127 1.54 -3.90 13.30
N ASN A 128 1.03 -4.66 14.26
CA ASN A 128 1.56 -4.68 15.61
C ASN A 128 2.93 -5.39 15.61
N GLN A 129 3.99 -4.61 15.69
CA GLN A 129 5.37 -5.13 15.60
C GLN A 129 5.75 -6.07 16.75
N SER A 130 5.06 -6.00 17.90
CA SER A 130 5.35 -6.86 19.06
C SER A 130 4.89 -8.31 18.85
N ASN A 131 3.85 -8.54 18.04
CA ASN A 131 3.25 -9.85 17.85
C ASN A 131 3.00 -10.23 16.37
N GLY A 132 3.23 -9.31 15.43
CA GLY A 132 3.06 -9.51 13.98
C GLY A 132 1.61 -9.54 13.50
N LYS A 133 0.64 -9.13 14.33
CA LYS A 133 -0.77 -9.08 13.94
C LYS A 133 -1.06 -7.86 13.07
N ILE A 134 -1.91 -8.05 12.07
CA ILE A 134 -2.44 -6.98 11.23
C ILE A 134 -3.69 -6.42 11.95
N GLU A 135 -3.58 -5.21 12.49
CA GLU A 135 -4.65 -4.56 13.27
C GLU A 135 -5.68 -3.89 12.36
N THR A 136 -5.20 -3.21 11.32
CA THR A 136 -6.08 -2.58 10.32
C THR A 136 -5.57 -2.85 8.91
N VAL A 137 -6.51 -2.92 7.95
CA VAL A 137 -6.19 -3.03 6.52
C VAL A 137 -6.71 -1.80 5.81
N CYS A 138 -5.79 -0.96 5.31
CA CYS A 138 -6.07 0.29 4.63
C CYS A 138 -6.36 0.07 3.15
N LEU A 139 -7.55 -0.47 2.82
CA LEU A 139 -7.90 -0.84 1.45
C LEU A 139 -9.32 -0.37 1.11
N ARG A 140 -9.53 0.18 -0.09
CA ARG A 140 -10.82 0.65 -0.62
C ARG A 140 -11.52 1.66 0.32
N HIS A 141 -12.75 1.33 0.79
CA HIS A 141 -13.53 2.21 1.67
C HIS A 141 -12.85 2.48 3.01
N ASN A 142 -12.00 1.55 3.50
CA ASN A 142 -11.22 1.77 4.70
C ASN A 142 -10.22 2.92 4.53
N LYS A 143 -9.72 3.19 3.31
CA LYS A 143 -8.87 4.36 3.03
C LYS A 143 -9.59 5.67 3.34
N VAL A 144 -10.87 5.81 2.94
CA VAL A 144 -11.68 7.01 3.23
C VAL A 144 -11.93 7.17 4.73
N LYS A 145 -12.28 6.07 5.39
CA LYS A 145 -12.51 6.07 6.84
C LYS A 145 -11.24 6.53 7.56
N ALA A 146 -10.10 5.91 7.28
CA ALA A 146 -8.81 6.25 7.88
C ALA A 146 -8.38 7.70 7.56
N PHE A 147 -8.70 8.22 6.35
CA PHE A 147 -8.46 9.61 6.00
C PHE A 147 -9.22 10.56 6.92
N PHE A 148 -10.55 10.40 7.06
CA PHE A 148 -11.35 11.29 7.88
C PHE A 148 -11.12 11.14 9.40
N GLU A 149 -10.75 9.96 9.87
CA GLU A 149 -10.34 9.75 11.26
C GLU A 149 -9.07 10.58 11.60
N ARG A 150 -8.13 10.68 10.66
CA ARG A 150 -6.88 11.42 10.87
C ARG A 150 -6.97 12.90 10.48
N TYR A 151 -7.80 13.23 9.51
CA TYR A 151 -7.94 14.57 8.93
C TYR A 151 -9.41 14.97 8.76
N PRO A 152 -10.21 15.13 9.85
CA PRO A 152 -11.65 15.33 9.78
C PRO A 152 -12.05 16.60 9.01
N ASP A 153 -11.22 17.65 9.08
CA ASP A 153 -11.50 18.95 8.48
C ASP A 153 -10.74 19.21 7.17
N ARG A 154 -9.96 18.23 6.70
CA ARG A 154 -9.16 18.39 5.48
C ARG A 154 -9.88 17.88 4.24
N LYS A 155 -9.61 18.55 3.11
CA LYS A 155 -10.09 18.13 1.78
C LYS A 155 -8.92 17.57 0.96
N ILE A 156 -9.23 16.56 0.15
CA ILE A 156 -8.33 16.06 -0.88
C ILE A 156 -8.47 16.98 -2.09
N GLU A 157 -7.44 17.77 -2.35
CA GLU A 157 -7.40 18.64 -3.53
C GLU A 157 -7.13 17.80 -4.79
N ASN A 158 -6.04 17.06 -4.77
CA ASN A 158 -5.66 16.18 -5.88
C ASN A 158 -5.42 14.75 -5.36
N PHE A 159 -6.02 13.78 -6.00
CA PHE A 159 -5.81 12.37 -5.72
C PHE A 159 -5.17 11.66 -6.91
N TYR A 160 -4.09 10.91 -6.66
CA TYR A 160 -3.33 10.19 -7.68
C TYR A 160 -3.39 8.68 -7.41
N THR A 161 -3.77 7.88 -8.42
CA THR A 161 -3.89 6.42 -8.33
C THR A 161 -3.62 5.76 -9.68
N ASP A 162 -3.12 4.53 -9.68
CA ASP A 162 -3.06 3.66 -10.86
C ASP A 162 -4.41 2.96 -11.12
N SER A 163 -5.21 2.76 -10.06
CA SER A 163 -6.38 1.87 -10.03
C SER A 163 -7.70 2.58 -9.66
N PRO A 164 -8.31 3.34 -10.58
CA PRO A 164 -9.53 4.09 -10.30
C PRO A 164 -10.70 3.24 -9.76
N LYS A 165 -10.74 1.96 -10.12
CA LYS A 165 -11.79 1.05 -9.65
C LYS A 165 -11.63 0.72 -8.16
N ASN A 166 -10.42 0.51 -7.71
CA ASN A 166 -10.12 0.17 -6.32
C ASN A 166 -10.24 1.39 -5.41
N ASP A 167 -9.84 2.56 -5.91
CA ASP A 167 -9.79 3.81 -5.14
C ASP A 167 -10.97 4.74 -5.45
N LYS A 168 -12.06 4.19 -6.04
CA LYS A 168 -13.25 4.97 -6.39
C LYS A 168 -13.75 5.84 -5.23
N SER A 169 -13.75 5.32 -4.02
CA SER A 169 -14.19 6.05 -2.82
C SER A 169 -13.35 7.29 -2.50
N LEU A 170 -12.03 7.26 -2.73
CA LEU A 170 -11.16 8.44 -2.60
C LEU A 170 -11.35 9.41 -3.77
N ILE A 171 -11.53 8.90 -4.98
CA ILE A 171 -11.85 9.72 -6.16
C ILE A 171 -13.15 10.50 -5.94
N ASP A 172 -14.17 9.86 -5.37
CA ASP A 172 -15.49 10.50 -5.16
C ASP A 172 -15.40 11.70 -4.22
N ILE A 173 -14.51 11.69 -3.22
CA ILE A 173 -14.33 12.79 -2.26
C ILE A 173 -13.24 13.80 -2.63
N ALA A 174 -12.36 13.48 -3.58
CA ALA A 174 -11.33 14.41 -4.05
C ALA A 174 -11.92 15.50 -4.96
N GLU A 175 -11.35 16.71 -4.95
CA GLU A 175 -11.73 17.77 -5.90
C GLU A 175 -11.29 17.41 -7.33
N HIS A 176 -10.07 16.90 -7.46
CA HIS A 176 -9.50 16.43 -8.72
C HIS A 176 -8.90 15.04 -8.55
N ALA A 177 -9.01 14.22 -9.58
CA ALA A 177 -8.41 12.88 -9.57
C ALA A 177 -7.62 12.61 -10.85
N PHE A 178 -6.50 11.90 -10.68
CA PHE A 178 -5.54 11.61 -11.74
C PHE A 178 -5.20 10.14 -11.76
N VAL A 179 -5.17 9.56 -12.95
CA VAL A 179 -4.62 8.22 -13.18
C VAL A 179 -3.15 8.33 -13.55
N VAL A 180 -2.33 7.55 -12.84
CA VAL A 180 -0.91 7.41 -13.13
C VAL A 180 -0.67 6.09 -13.85
N LYS A 181 -0.08 6.15 -15.05
CA LYS A 181 0.38 4.98 -15.78
C LYS A 181 1.84 5.17 -16.17
N LYS A 182 2.72 4.36 -15.60
CA LYS A 182 4.17 4.61 -15.67
C LYS A 182 4.48 6.01 -15.11
N ASN A 183 5.03 6.92 -15.93
CA ASN A 183 5.27 8.31 -15.55
C ASN A 183 4.24 9.30 -16.16
N LYS A 184 3.17 8.78 -16.80
CA LYS A 184 2.15 9.63 -17.41
C LYS A 184 0.98 9.85 -16.44
N ILE A 185 0.64 11.11 -16.20
CA ILE A 185 -0.48 11.55 -15.39
C ILE A 185 -1.61 11.96 -16.33
N THR A 186 -2.82 11.46 -16.07
CA THR A 186 -4.02 11.83 -16.85
C THR A 186 -5.16 12.17 -15.89
N ARG A 187 -5.71 13.38 -16.00
CA ARG A 187 -6.86 13.79 -15.20
C ARG A 187 -8.12 13.02 -15.60
N ILE A 188 -8.88 12.55 -14.60
CA ILE A 188 -10.14 11.80 -14.77
C ILE A 188 -11.32 12.45 -14.03
N LYS A 189 -11.02 13.42 -13.14
CA LYS A 189 -12.02 14.25 -12.44
C LYS A 189 -11.55 15.68 -12.29
#